data_91cb2ef1c60c260542b076e6d4e65476
#
_entry.id   91cb2ef1c60c260542b076e6d4e65476
#
_cell.length_a   1.000
_cell.length_b   1.000
_cell.length_c   1.000
_cell.angle_alpha   90.00
_cell.angle_beta   90.00
_cell.angle_gamma   90.00
#
_symmetry.space_group_name_H-M   'P 1'
#
loop_
_entity.id
_entity.type
_entity.pdbx_description
1 polymer ?
#
loop_
_entity_poly.entity_id
_entity_poly.type
_entity_poly.pdbx_seq_one_letter_code
_entity_poly.pdbx_strand_id
1 'polypeptide(L)'
;MSTPVKVTVTGAAGQIGYALLFRIASGQMLGPDTPVELSLLEIPDAVKAAEGTAMELDDCAFPLLSRVDIHDDPKKAFEGTNVALLVGARPRGPGMERSDLLEANGGIFKPQGEAINAGAADDIKVLVVGNPANTNCLIAMSNAPDVPRERFTAMMRLDHN
;
A
#
# COMPACT_ATOMS: atom_id res chain seq x y z
N MET A 1 0.75 8.72 -25.37
CA MET A 1 1.31 8.41 -24.04
C MET A 1 0.34 7.56 -23.25
N SER A 2 0.84 6.52 -22.61
CA SER A 2 -0.02 5.68 -21.78
C SER A 2 -0.44 6.44 -20.51
N THR A 3 -1.65 6.13 -20.05
CA THR A 3 -2.11 6.63 -18.76
C THR A 3 -1.22 6.06 -17.66
N PRO A 4 -0.77 6.87 -16.69
CA PRO A 4 0.02 6.36 -15.59
C PRO A 4 -0.75 5.32 -14.78
N VAL A 5 -0.02 4.29 -14.31
CA VAL A 5 -0.55 3.30 -13.38
C VAL A 5 -0.44 3.91 -11.97
N LYS A 6 -1.54 3.98 -11.28
CA LYS A 6 -1.55 4.49 -9.90
C LYS A 6 -1.24 3.35 -8.92
N VAL A 7 -0.13 3.50 -8.21
CA VAL A 7 0.32 2.57 -7.18
C VAL A 7 0.18 3.23 -5.82
N THR A 8 -0.62 2.65 -4.95
CA THR A 8 -0.80 3.12 -3.58
C THR A 8 -0.01 2.23 -2.64
N VAL A 9 0.82 2.85 -1.80
CA VAL A 9 1.65 2.15 -0.82
C VAL A 9 1.27 2.64 0.57
N THR A 10 0.86 1.71 1.44
CA THR A 10 0.57 2.05 2.84
C THR A 10 1.82 1.83 3.68
N GLY A 11 1.93 2.54 4.80
CA GLY A 11 3.15 2.49 5.59
C GLY A 11 4.35 3.02 4.83
N ALA A 12 4.12 3.98 3.96
CA ALA A 12 5.10 4.46 2.98
C ALA A 12 6.35 5.07 3.62
N ALA A 13 6.22 5.60 4.84
CA ALA A 13 7.36 6.19 5.56
C ALA A 13 8.22 5.16 6.28
N GLY A 14 7.78 3.89 6.35
CA GLY A 14 8.56 2.81 6.96
C GLY A 14 9.70 2.34 6.06
N GLN A 15 10.59 1.51 6.61
CA GLN A 15 11.76 1.01 5.87
C GLN A 15 11.41 0.23 4.61
N ILE A 16 10.45 -0.67 4.70
CA ILE A 16 10.03 -1.48 3.55
C ILE A 16 9.37 -0.59 2.50
N GLY A 17 8.46 0.28 2.92
CA GLY A 17 7.81 1.23 2.02
C GLY A 17 8.81 2.11 1.31
N TYR A 18 9.76 2.67 2.05
CA TYR A 18 10.83 3.49 1.50
C TYR A 18 11.59 2.77 0.38
N ALA A 19 12.04 1.54 0.65
CA ALA A 19 12.80 0.76 -0.34
C ALA A 19 11.96 0.43 -1.59
N LEU A 20 10.68 0.09 -1.40
CA LEU A 20 9.78 -0.25 -2.50
C LEU A 20 9.51 0.94 -3.41
N LEU A 21 9.33 2.13 -2.84
CA LEU A 21 8.98 3.33 -3.60
C LEU A 21 10.00 3.65 -4.68
N PHE A 22 11.28 3.58 -4.36
CA PHE A 22 12.35 3.87 -5.33
C PHE A 22 12.38 2.83 -6.43
N ARG A 23 12.15 1.56 -6.11
CA ARG A 23 12.11 0.49 -7.11
C ARG A 23 10.91 0.64 -8.05
N ILE A 24 9.76 0.99 -7.51
CA ILE A 24 8.55 1.22 -8.31
C ILE A 24 8.77 2.41 -9.25
N ALA A 25 9.27 3.51 -8.70
CA ALA A 25 9.50 4.74 -9.46
C ALA A 25 10.53 4.57 -10.57
N SER A 26 11.51 3.69 -10.36
CA SER A 26 12.56 3.43 -11.36
C SER A 26 12.13 2.49 -12.49
N GLY A 27 10.95 1.88 -12.39
CA GLY A 27 10.43 0.97 -13.42
C GLY A 27 10.70 -0.50 -13.16
N GLN A 28 11.25 -0.86 -12.00
CA GLN A 28 11.55 -2.27 -11.70
C GLN A 28 10.31 -3.14 -11.50
N MET A 29 9.19 -2.55 -11.10
CA MET A 29 7.96 -3.32 -10.88
C MET A 29 7.09 -3.41 -12.13
N LEU A 30 6.87 -2.31 -12.81
CA LEU A 30 5.93 -2.23 -13.93
C LEU A 30 6.60 -2.16 -15.30
N GLY A 31 7.92 -2.16 -15.33
CA GLY A 31 8.68 -2.13 -16.58
C GLY A 31 9.18 -0.74 -16.94
N PRO A 32 10.12 -0.66 -17.89
CA PRO A 32 10.82 0.59 -18.22
C PRO A 32 9.99 1.58 -19.02
N ASP A 33 8.82 1.16 -19.52
CA ASP A 33 8.00 2.00 -20.40
C ASP A 33 6.66 2.42 -19.78
N THR A 34 6.40 2.03 -18.53
CA THR A 34 5.13 2.32 -17.87
C THR A 34 5.25 3.50 -16.91
N PRO A 35 4.58 4.62 -17.19
CA PRO A 35 4.53 5.75 -16.24
C PRO A 35 3.82 5.33 -14.95
N VAL A 36 4.26 5.88 -13.83
CA VAL A 36 3.76 5.54 -12.50
C VAL A 36 3.33 6.81 -11.77
N GLU A 37 2.20 6.73 -11.10
CA GLU A 37 1.74 7.72 -10.15
C GLU A 37 1.75 7.05 -8.77
N LEU A 38 2.43 7.65 -7.80
CA LEU A 38 2.53 7.11 -6.44
C LEU A 38 1.55 7.81 -5.51
N SER A 39 0.80 7.03 -4.75
CA SER A 39 -0.06 7.50 -3.68
C SER A 39 0.42 6.89 -2.37
N LEU A 40 0.88 7.75 -1.46
CA LEU A 40 1.48 7.33 -0.20
C LEU A 40 0.46 7.50 0.91
N LEU A 41 0.08 6.39 1.56
CA LEU A 41 -0.84 6.42 2.69
C LEU A 41 -0.09 6.18 3.98
N GLU A 42 -0.25 7.13 4.91
CA GLU A 42 0.35 7.03 6.24
C GLU A 42 -0.62 7.46 7.32
N ILE A 43 -0.32 7.08 8.55
CA ILE A 43 -1.02 7.62 9.71
C ILE A 43 -0.62 9.09 9.87
N PRO A 44 -1.48 9.93 10.48
CA PRO A 44 -1.18 11.36 10.61
C PRO A 44 0.19 11.66 11.20
N ASP A 45 0.62 10.88 12.20
CA ASP A 45 1.90 11.10 12.88
C ASP A 45 3.11 10.83 11.97
N ALA A 46 2.95 10.07 10.88
CA ALA A 46 4.02 9.72 9.95
C ALA A 46 3.96 10.46 8.63
N VAL A 47 2.98 11.34 8.42
CA VAL A 47 2.82 12.09 7.17
C VAL A 47 4.06 12.93 6.87
N LYS A 48 4.64 13.56 7.88
CA LYS A 48 5.83 14.40 7.69
C LYS A 48 7.02 13.58 7.19
N ALA A 49 7.19 12.37 7.70
CA ALA A 49 8.24 11.47 7.20
C ALA A 49 7.99 11.05 5.76
N ALA A 50 6.72 10.82 5.39
CA ALA A 50 6.34 10.53 4.01
C ALA A 50 6.63 11.71 3.08
N GLU A 51 6.45 12.93 3.55
CA GLU A 51 6.81 14.15 2.80
C GLU A 51 8.30 14.17 2.49
N GLY A 52 9.14 13.81 3.47
CA GLY A 52 10.59 13.70 3.26
C GLY A 52 10.94 12.67 2.19
N THR A 53 10.30 11.53 2.21
CA THR A 53 10.49 10.48 1.21
C THR A 53 10.05 10.97 -0.19
N ALA A 54 8.93 11.68 -0.27
CA ALA A 54 8.44 12.25 -1.53
C ALA A 54 9.45 13.24 -2.11
N MET A 55 10.07 14.05 -1.26
CA MET A 55 11.11 14.99 -1.69
C MET A 55 12.32 14.27 -2.24
N GLU A 56 12.75 13.17 -1.63
CA GLU A 56 13.86 12.35 -2.13
C GLU A 56 13.52 11.72 -3.48
N LEU A 57 12.30 11.24 -3.66
CA LEU A 57 11.84 10.69 -4.94
C LEU A 57 11.88 11.75 -6.04
N ASP A 58 11.44 12.96 -5.70
CA ASP A 58 11.44 14.10 -6.62
C ASP A 58 12.88 14.46 -7.03
N ASP A 59 13.81 14.47 -6.07
CA ASP A 59 15.21 14.77 -6.31
C ASP A 59 15.89 13.73 -7.23
N CYS A 60 15.41 12.48 -7.21
CA CYS A 60 15.95 11.43 -8.09
C CYS A 60 15.57 11.65 -9.57
N ALA A 61 14.55 12.46 -9.84
CA ALA A 61 14.09 12.79 -11.19
C ALA A 61 13.83 11.56 -12.06
N PHE A 62 13.15 10.55 -11.52
CA PHE A 62 12.78 9.34 -12.26
C PHE A 62 11.88 9.68 -13.46
N PRO A 63 12.26 9.35 -14.70
CA PRO A 63 11.46 9.71 -15.88
C PRO A 63 10.06 9.11 -15.89
N LEU A 64 9.86 7.94 -15.26
CA LEU A 64 8.58 7.26 -15.23
C LEU A 64 7.64 7.77 -14.14
N LEU A 65 8.19 8.45 -13.14
CA LEU A 65 7.39 8.96 -12.02
C LEU A 65 6.69 10.26 -12.43
N SER A 66 5.37 10.18 -12.62
CA SER A 66 4.58 11.33 -13.06
C SER A 66 4.10 12.19 -11.90
N ARG A 67 3.87 11.59 -10.73
CA ARG A 67 3.27 12.29 -9.59
C ARG A 67 3.44 11.50 -8.30
N VAL A 68 3.57 12.22 -7.17
CA VAL A 68 3.57 11.64 -5.83
C VAL A 68 2.59 12.45 -4.98
N ASP A 69 1.59 11.79 -4.44
CA ASP A 69 0.63 12.38 -3.50
C ASP A 69 0.72 11.67 -2.15
N ILE A 70 0.50 12.41 -1.08
CA ILE A 70 0.53 11.89 0.29
C ILE A 70 -0.85 12.06 0.91
N HIS A 71 -1.33 11.01 1.56
CA HIS A 71 -2.64 10.99 2.19
C HIS A 71 -2.57 10.38 3.58
N ASP A 72 -3.47 10.81 4.45
CA ASP A 72 -3.76 10.16 5.72
C ASP A 72 -5.17 9.55 5.76
N ASP A 73 -5.91 9.68 4.65
CA ASP A 73 -7.26 9.16 4.48
C ASP A 73 -7.25 8.04 3.43
N PRO A 74 -7.63 6.80 3.82
CA PRO A 74 -7.66 5.69 2.88
C PRO A 74 -8.52 5.94 1.64
N LYS A 75 -9.65 6.59 1.78
CA LYS A 75 -10.56 6.86 0.65
C LYS A 75 -9.89 7.67 -0.43
N LYS A 76 -9.14 8.70 -0.04
CA LYS A 76 -8.40 9.54 -0.98
C LYS A 76 -7.21 8.81 -1.58
N ALA A 77 -6.51 8.04 -0.74
CA ALA A 77 -5.32 7.32 -1.17
C ALA A 77 -5.62 6.27 -2.23
N PHE A 78 -6.73 5.55 -2.08
CA PHE A 78 -7.08 4.43 -2.97
C PHE A 78 -7.95 4.81 -4.16
N GLU A 79 -8.38 6.06 -4.27
CA GLU A 79 -9.22 6.49 -5.39
C GLU A 79 -8.48 6.31 -6.72
N GLY A 80 -9.07 5.51 -7.60
CA GLY A 80 -8.49 5.23 -8.93
C GLY A 80 -7.26 4.33 -8.92
N THR A 81 -6.93 3.69 -7.80
CA THR A 81 -5.73 2.88 -7.66
C THR A 81 -5.79 1.61 -8.49
N ASN A 82 -4.72 1.34 -9.24
CA ASN A 82 -4.57 0.12 -10.04
C ASN A 82 -3.81 -0.97 -9.30
N VAL A 83 -2.82 -0.60 -8.48
CA VAL A 83 -2.02 -1.54 -7.69
C VAL A 83 -1.92 -1.01 -6.27
N ALA A 84 -2.30 -1.82 -5.30
CA ALA A 84 -2.19 -1.47 -3.88
C ALA A 84 -1.20 -2.39 -3.18
N LEU A 85 -0.21 -1.80 -2.52
CA LEU A 85 0.76 -2.52 -1.71
C LEU A 85 0.50 -2.16 -0.25
N LEU A 86 -0.12 -3.08 0.49
CA LEU A 86 -0.50 -2.86 1.88
C LEU A 86 0.65 -3.31 2.79
N VAL A 87 1.60 -2.42 2.98
CA VAL A 87 2.85 -2.68 3.71
C VAL A 87 2.71 -2.37 5.19
N GLY A 88 1.99 -1.29 5.52
CA GLY A 88 1.82 -0.86 6.89
C GLY A 88 0.96 -1.81 7.72
N ALA A 89 1.45 -2.17 8.89
CA ALA A 89 0.72 -2.99 9.85
C ALA A 89 1.23 -2.65 11.24
N ARG A 90 0.44 -2.95 12.26
CA ARG A 90 0.89 -2.79 13.63
C ARG A 90 1.78 -3.95 14.02
N PRO A 91 3.06 -3.70 14.39
CA PRO A 91 3.92 -4.77 14.86
C PRO A 91 3.49 -5.24 16.26
N ARG A 92 3.83 -6.49 16.58
CA ARG A 92 3.57 -7.02 17.92
C ARG A 92 4.49 -6.34 18.92
N GLY A 93 3.91 -5.65 19.89
CA GLY A 93 4.65 -4.98 20.94
C GLY A 93 4.82 -5.87 22.16
N PRO A 94 5.73 -5.48 23.10
CA PRO A 94 5.89 -6.19 24.38
C PRO A 94 4.56 -6.28 25.15
N GLY A 95 4.25 -7.46 25.68
CA GLY A 95 3.03 -7.68 26.45
C GLY A 95 1.75 -7.76 25.63
N MET A 96 1.84 -7.66 24.30
CA MET A 96 0.68 -7.71 23.43
C MET A 96 0.27 -9.15 23.14
N GLU A 97 -0.99 -9.46 23.41
CA GLU A 97 -1.58 -10.75 23.09
C GLU A 97 -1.88 -10.84 21.60
N ARG A 98 -2.03 -12.08 21.10
CA ARG A 98 -2.38 -12.30 19.69
C ARG A 98 -3.73 -11.66 19.32
N SER A 99 -4.70 -11.74 20.25
CA SER A 99 -6.00 -11.11 20.05
C SER A 99 -5.91 -9.59 19.93
N ASP A 100 -5.04 -8.96 20.73
CA ASP A 100 -4.80 -7.51 20.67
C ASP A 100 -4.21 -7.10 19.33
N LEU A 101 -3.28 -7.89 18.83
CA LEU A 101 -2.66 -7.65 17.52
C LEU A 101 -3.67 -7.77 16.38
N LEU A 102 -4.52 -8.79 16.44
CA LEU A 102 -5.57 -9.00 15.43
C LEU A 102 -6.57 -7.85 15.43
N GLU A 103 -6.97 -7.38 16.61
CA GLU A 103 -7.88 -6.26 16.74
C GLU A 103 -7.26 -4.97 16.20
N ALA A 104 -6.00 -4.70 16.54
CA ALA A 104 -5.28 -3.51 16.06
C ALA A 104 -5.16 -3.52 14.54
N ASN A 105 -4.78 -4.66 13.95
CA ASN A 105 -4.66 -4.78 12.50
C ASN A 105 -6.02 -4.75 11.81
N GLY A 106 -7.07 -5.27 12.45
CA GLY A 106 -8.44 -5.13 11.96
C GLY A 106 -8.84 -3.68 11.80
N GLY A 107 -8.46 -2.84 12.76
CA GLY A 107 -8.68 -1.40 12.71
C GLY A 107 -7.95 -0.70 11.58
N ILE A 108 -6.85 -1.28 11.10
CA ILE A 108 -6.08 -0.75 9.97
C ILE A 108 -6.64 -1.25 8.63
N PHE A 109 -6.83 -2.56 8.49
CA PHE A 109 -7.14 -3.18 7.19
C PHE A 109 -8.62 -3.11 6.82
N LYS A 110 -9.52 -2.99 7.79
CA LYS A 110 -10.94 -2.81 7.51
C LYS A 110 -11.23 -1.52 6.72
N PRO A 111 -10.80 -0.34 7.19
CA PRO A 111 -11.01 0.90 6.42
C PRO A 111 -10.34 0.87 5.06
N GLN A 112 -9.18 0.23 4.95
CA GLN A 112 -8.46 0.11 3.69
C GLN A 112 -9.23 -0.77 2.70
N GLY A 113 -9.77 -1.90 3.15
CA GLY A 113 -10.60 -2.75 2.30
C GLY A 113 -11.84 -2.02 1.82
N GLU A 114 -12.50 -1.29 2.70
CA GLU A 114 -13.69 -0.49 2.35
C GLU A 114 -13.34 0.60 1.32
N ALA A 115 -12.20 1.26 1.49
CA ALA A 115 -11.75 2.30 0.57
C ALA A 115 -11.41 1.74 -0.82
N ILE A 116 -10.78 0.58 -0.87
CA ILE A 116 -10.48 -0.11 -2.12
C ILE A 116 -11.79 -0.47 -2.84
N ASN A 117 -12.76 -1.01 -2.09
CA ASN A 117 -14.05 -1.38 -2.65
C ASN A 117 -14.80 -0.19 -3.24
N ALA A 118 -14.71 0.96 -2.56
CA ALA A 118 -15.45 2.14 -2.94
C ALA A 118 -14.84 2.91 -4.11
N GLY A 119 -13.50 2.94 -4.22
CA GLY A 119 -12.85 3.89 -5.12
C GLY A 119 -11.73 3.39 -6.02
N ALA A 120 -11.22 2.17 -5.82
CA ALA A 120 -10.13 1.66 -6.64
C ALA A 120 -10.58 1.43 -8.10
N ALA A 121 -9.62 1.39 -9.01
CA ALA A 121 -9.90 1.10 -10.41
C ALA A 121 -10.40 -0.34 -10.58
N ASP A 122 -11.09 -0.59 -11.69
CA ASP A 122 -11.69 -1.91 -11.95
C ASP A 122 -10.66 -3.04 -12.09
N ASP A 123 -9.42 -2.70 -12.45
CA ASP A 123 -8.33 -3.66 -12.62
C ASP A 123 -7.45 -3.78 -11.37
N ILE A 124 -7.91 -3.31 -10.24
CA ILE A 124 -7.15 -3.28 -8.98
C ILE A 124 -6.53 -4.64 -8.65
N LYS A 125 -5.26 -4.60 -8.27
CA LYS A 125 -4.54 -5.74 -7.71
C LYS A 125 -3.98 -5.33 -6.35
N VAL A 126 -4.16 -6.18 -5.36
CA VAL A 126 -3.76 -5.88 -3.99
C VAL A 126 -2.77 -6.93 -3.49
N LEU A 127 -1.61 -6.47 -3.04
CA LEU A 127 -0.63 -7.33 -2.39
C LEU A 127 -0.49 -6.87 -0.94
N VAL A 128 -0.75 -7.78 -0.01
CA VAL A 128 -0.60 -7.52 1.42
C VAL A 128 0.75 -8.03 1.89
N VAL A 129 1.56 -7.13 2.40
CA VAL A 129 2.92 -7.40 2.88
C VAL A 129 2.98 -7.35 4.41
N GLY A 130 2.21 -6.45 5.02
CA GLY A 130 2.18 -6.26 6.48
C GLY A 130 1.73 -7.51 7.23
N ASN A 131 2.51 -7.91 8.23
CA ASN A 131 2.28 -9.14 8.99
C ASN A 131 1.26 -8.94 10.11
N PRO A 132 0.43 -9.95 10.38
CA PRO A 132 0.33 -11.25 9.69
C PRO A 132 -0.39 -11.10 8.34
N ALA A 133 0.36 -11.24 7.26
CA ALA A 133 -0.11 -10.91 5.91
C ALA A 133 -1.36 -11.69 5.49
N ASN A 134 -1.40 -12.97 5.82
CA ASN A 134 -2.51 -13.85 5.50
C ASN A 134 -3.82 -13.36 6.15
N THR A 135 -3.77 -13.09 7.44
CA THR A 135 -4.92 -12.60 8.20
C THR A 135 -5.34 -11.20 7.73
N ASN A 136 -4.37 -10.32 7.54
CA ASN A 136 -4.62 -8.95 7.10
C ASN A 136 -5.23 -8.90 5.70
N CYS A 137 -4.78 -9.80 4.82
CA CYS A 137 -5.35 -9.95 3.48
C CYS A 137 -6.82 -10.38 3.55
N LEU A 138 -7.13 -11.33 4.43
CA LEU A 138 -8.50 -11.79 4.63
C LEU A 138 -9.41 -10.66 5.14
N ILE A 139 -8.91 -9.85 6.08
CA ILE A 139 -9.66 -8.72 6.61
C ILE A 139 -9.97 -7.71 5.50
N ALA A 140 -8.95 -7.32 4.73
CA ALA A 140 -9.12 -6.36 3.63
C ALA A 140 -10.11 -6.90 2.60
N MET A 141 -9.93 -8.15 2.18
CA MET A 141 -10.78 -8.80 1.19
C MET A 141 -12.23 -8.91 1.66
N SER A 142 -12.46 -9.24 2.93
CA SER A 142 -13.80 -9.34 3.50
C SER A 142 -14.53 -8.00 3.53
N ASN A 143 -13.80 -6.90 3.52
CA ASN A 143 -14.36 -5.55 3.51
C ASN A 143 -14.39 -4.94 2.11
N ALA A 144 -14.04 -5.72 1.09
CA ALA A 144 -14.10 -5.31 -0.33
C ALA A 144 -14.91 -6.33 -1.13
N PRO A 145 -16.22 -6.48 -0.85
CA PRO A 145 -17.04 -7.55 -1.45
C PRO A 145 -17.22 -7.43 -2.95
N ASP A 146 -17.10 -6.23 -3.51
CA ASP A 146 -17.28 -6.01 -4.94
C ASP A 146 -16.00 -6.24 -5.75
N VAL A 147 -14.87 -6.47 -5.07
CA VAL A 147 -13.58 -6.75 -5.73
C VAL A 147 -13.39 -8.27 -5.79
N PRO A 148 -13.12 -8.84 -6.98
CA PRO A 148 -12.90 -10.28 -7.10
C PRO A 148 -11.78 -10.78 -6.17
N ARG A 149 -12.00 -11.94 -5.56
CA ARG A 149 -11.05 -12.50 -4.59
C ARG A 149 -9.67 -12.74 -5.15
N GLU A 150 -9.58 -13.13 -6.41
CA GLU A 150 -8.31 -13.37 -7.11
C GLU A 150 -7.44 -12.12 -7.27
N ARG A 151 -7.99 -10.94 -6.99
CA ARG A 151 -7.25 -9.68 -7.01
C ARG A 151 -6.40 -9.47 -5.75
N PHE A 152 -6.67 -10.24 -4.69
CA PHE A 152 -5.96 -10.13 -3.42
C PHE A 152 -4.91 -11.23 -3.29
N THR A 153 -3.69 -10.84 -2.91
CA THR A 153 -2.57 -11.74 -2.70
C THR A 153 -1.87 -11.35 -1.40
N ALA A 154 -1.47 -12.34 -0.62
CA ALA A 154 -0.68 -12.13 0.58
C ALA A 154 0.74 -12.61 0.37
N MET A 155 1.72 -11.85 0.85
CA MET A 155 3.12 -12.23 0.75
C MET A 155 3.48 -13.21 1.86
N MET A 156 3.54 -14.50 1.52
CA MET A 156 3.71 -15.60 2.47
C MET A 156 5.09 -16.26 2.44
N ARG A 157 5.94 -15.83 1.53
CA ARG A 157 7.21 -16.56 1.26
C ARG A 157 8.12 -16.70 2.47
N LEU A 158 8.13 -15.68 3.34
CA LEU A 158 8.95 -15.71 4.55
C LEU A 158 8.47 -16.76 5.56
N ASP A 159 7.21 -17.13 5.51
CA ASP A 159 6.60 -18.08 6.44
C ASP A 159 6.90 -19.54 6.06
N HIS A 160 7.43 -19.77 4.86
CA HIS A 160 7.79 -21.12 4.36
C HIS A 160 9.27 -21.47 4.60
N ASN A 161 10.05 -20.53 5.07
CA ASN A 161 11.46 -20.72 5.41
C ASN A 161 11.65 -20.73 6.93
#